data_a46d9bf247a311b6fc68b89e0b95f8c6
#
_entry.id   a46d9bf247a311b6fc68b89e0b95f8c6
#
_cell.length_a   1.000
_cell.length_b   1.000
_cell.length_c   1.000
_cell.angle_alpha   90.00
_cell.angle_beta   90.00
_cell.angle_gamma   90.00
#
_symmetry.space_group_name_H-M   'P 1'
#
loop_
_entity.id
_entity.type
_entity.pdbx_description
1 polymer ?
#
loop_
_entity_poly.entity_id
_entity_poly.type
_entity_poly.pdbx_seq_one_letter_code
_entity_poly.pdbx_strand_id
1 'polypeptide(L)'
;MLDILNSLAVSFDLPILDWIQANLQSGLLDTVMPIITMFGDAGIFWMVWATLLLIFPKTRRTGLGMWFAMAMGLVVCNIIMKPAVGRMRPYDFQIQELGKTWNDILLGGKLLVETPHDFSFPSGHTIASFEACSVLLINSKLMGIPAVILAFLIAFSRMYLYVHYPTDVIFSLFAGILFGIIGNLIAQRIPLPKFGKKGKYQR
;
A
#
# COMPACT_ATOMS: atom_id res chain seq x y z
N MET A 1 -10.45 12.45 -16.30
CA MET A 1 -10.02 11.91 -14.97
C MET A 1 -8.79 12.65 -14.47
N LEU A 2 -7.73 12.79 -15.25
CA LEU A 2 -6.51 13.50 -14.82
C LEU A 2 -6.80 14.95 -14.42
N ASP A 3 -7.61 15.70 -15.18
CA ASP A 3 -7.98 17.09 -14.90
C ASP A 3 -8.70 17.21 -13.54
N ILE A 4 -9.59 16.27 -13.22
CA ILE A 4 -10.26 16.22 -11.91
C ILE A 4 -9.24 15.96 -10.79
N LEU A 5 -8.30 15.04 -10.99
CA LEU A 5 -7.26 14.75 -10.01
C LEU A 5 -6.30 15.94 -9.81
N ASN A 6 -5.98 16.67 -10.88
CA ASN A 6 -5.15 17.87 -10.80
C ASN A 6 -5.90 19.02 -10.10
N SER A 7 -7.19 19.18 -10.34
CA SER A 7 -8.03 20.14 -9.60
C SER A 7 -8.09 19.80 -8.11
N LEU A 8 -8.27 18.52 -7.77
CA LEU A 8 -8.23 18.04 -6.38
C LEU A 8 -6.84 18.20 -5.77
N ALA A 9 -5.77 18.08 -6.57
CA ALA A 9 -4.42 18.29 -6.06
C ALA A 9 -4.28 19.68 -5.44
N VAL A 10 -4.71 20.73 -6.14
CA VAL A 10 -4.58 22.11 -5.67
C VAL A 10 -5.55 22.45 -4.55
N SER A 11 -6.81 21.97 -4.65
CA SER A 11 -7.86 22.37 -3.71
C SER A 11 -7.92 21.55 -2.40
N PHE A 12 -7.43 20.32 -2.43
CA PHE A 12 -7.57 19.36 -1.32
C PHE A 12 -6.25 18.70 -0.93
N ASP A 13 -5.54 18.08 -1.90
CA ASP A 13 -4.40 17.22 -1.58
C ASP A 13 -3.18 18.02 -1.07
N LEU A 14 -2.75 19.05 -1.82
CA LEU A 14 -1.57 19.85 -1.46
C LEU A 14 -1.74 20.59 -0.14
N PRO A 15 -2.89 21.22 0.18
CA PRO A 15 -3.09 21.80 1.50
C PRO A 15 -2.90 20.83 2.67
N ILE A 16 -3.31 19.55 2.49
CA ILE A 16 -3.09 18.52 3.52
C ILE A 16 -1.61 18.15 3.61
N LEU A 17 -0.93 17.96 2.48
CA LEU A 17 0.49 17.62 2.46
C LEU A 17 1.34 18.75 3.06
N ASP A 18 1.05 19.99 2.69
CA ASP A 18 1.75 21.18 3.21
C ASP A 18 1.50 21.33 4.73
N TRP A 19 0.27 21.02 5.20
CA TRP A 19 -0.04 21.01 6.62
C TRP A 19 0.76 19.93 7.36
N ILE A 20 0.89 18.72 6.80
CA ILE A 20 1.70 17.63 7.37
C ILE A 20 3.16 18.08 7.49
N GLN A 21 3.72 18.69 6.44
CA GLN A 21 5.09 19.21 6.46
C GLN A 21 5.28 20.29 7.53
N ALA A 22 4.36 21.25 7.62
CA ALA A 22 4.48 22.39 8.54
C ALA A 22 4.29 22.00 10.02
N ASN A 23 3.47 20.98 10.32
CA ASN A 23 3.04 20.71 11.70
C ASN A 23 3.53 19.38 12.28
N LEU A 24 3.82 18.37 11.44
CA LEU A 24 4.19 17.03 11.91
C LEU A 24 5.66 16.69 11.68
N GLN A 25 6.38 17.49 10.88
CA GLN A 25 7.79 17.20 10.62
C GLN A 25 8.62 17.33 11.89
N SER A 26 9.42 16.30 12.16
CA SER A 26 10.30 16.23 13.34
C SER A 26 11.43 15.25 13.08
N GLY A 27 12.59 15.44 13.72
CA GLY A 27 13.73 14.54 13.54
C GLY A 27 13.43 13.07 13.85
N LEU A 28 12.48 12.80 14.77
CA LEU A 28 12.02 11.42 15.03
C LEU A 28 11.25 10.86 13.83
N LEU A 29 10.25 11.58 13.32
CA LEU A 29 9.44 11.13 12.20
C LEU A 29 10.23 11.10 10.89
N ASP A 30 11.17 12.01 10.70
CA ASP A 30 12.10 12.01 9.55
C ASP A 30 12.97 10.75 9.51
N THR A 31 13.26 10.17 10.67
CA THR A 31 13.99 8.89 10.76
C THR A 31 13.05 7.68 10.64
N VAL A 32 11.88 7.74 11.27
CA VAL A 32 10.97 6.57 11.39
C VAL A 32 10.13 6.35 10.12
N MET A 33 9.66 7.42 9.46
CA MET A 33 8.78 7.27 8.28
C MET A 33 9.47 6.61 7.08
N PRO A 34 10.75 6.90 6.76
CA PRO A 34 11.50 6.14 5.76
C PRO A 34 11.61 4.64 6.10
N ILE A 35 11.78 4.28 7.37
CA ILE A 35 11.85 2.87 7.80
C ILE A 35 10.49 2.20 7.64
N ILE A 36 9.41 2.86 8.07
CA ILE A 36 8.04 2.33 7.96
C ILE A 36 7.67 2.09 6.48
N THR A 37 8.01 3.02 5.59
CA THR A 37 7.66 2.88 4.17
C THR A 37 8.33 1.67 3.52
N MET A 38 9.53 1.26 3.95
CA MET A 38 10.23 0.09 3.42
C MET A 38 9.41 -1.20 3.52
N PHE A 39 8.54 -1.33 4.51
CA PHE A 39 7.62 -2.48 4.62
C PHE A 39 6.55 -2.53 3.51
N GLY A 40 6.38 -1.43 2.79
CA GLY A 40 5.49 -1.36 1.62
C GLY A 40 6.21 -1.51 0.28
N ASP A 41 7.54 -1.51 0.25
CA ASP A 41 8.33 -1.50 -0.99
C ASP A 41 8.05 -2.74 -1.85
N ALA A 42 7.55 -2.51 -3.06
CA ALA A 42 7.14 -3.53 -4.02
C ALA A 42 6.24 -4.64 -3.44
N GLY A 43 5.66 -4.44 -2.25
CA GLY A 43 4.89 -5.45 -1.53
C GLY A 43 5.71 -6.65 -1.03
N ILE A 44 7.05 -6.58 -1.07
CA ILE A 44 7.94 -7.73 -0.76
C ILE A 44 7.68 -8.29 0.64
N PHE A 45 7.58 -7.44 1.65
CA PHE A 45 7.27 -7.86 3.02
C PHE A 45 5.99 -8.69 3.08
N TRP A 46 4.93 -8.23 2.43
CA TRP A 46 3.63 -8.91 2.40
C TRP A 46 3.67 -10.21 1.59
N MET A 47 4.43 -10.25 0.49
CA MET A 47 4.64 -11.49 -0.31
C MET A 47 5.41 -12.54 0.48
N VAL A 48 6.46 -12.15 1.22
CA VAL A 48 7.19 -13.05 2.11
C VAL A 48 6.25 -13.61 3.17
N TRP A 49 5.47 -12.75 3.83
CA TRP A 49 4.50 -13.17 4.83
C TRP A 49 3.44 -14.12 4.26
N ALA A 50 2.87 -13.78 3.10
CA ALA A 50 1.93 -14.66 2.39
C ALA A 50 2.53 -16.05 2.10
N THR A 51 3.77 -16.09 1.64
CA THR A 51 4.49 -17.33 1.33
C THR A 51 4.74 -18.17 2.58
N LEU A 52 5.14 -17.56 3.69
CA LEU A 52 5.30 -18.25 4.97
C LEU A 52 3.98 -18.86 5.46
N LEU A 53 2.85 -18.17 5.26
CA LEU A 53 1.53 -18.70 5.61
C LEU A 53 1.13 -19.91 4.76
N LEU A 54 1.67 -20.09 3.56
CA LEU A 54 1.43 -21.27 2.73
C LEU A 54 2.04 -22.56 3.31
N ILE A 55 3.10 -22.44 4.10
CA ILE A 55 3.82 -23.59 4.68
C ILE A 55 2.91 -24.35 5.67
N PHE A 56 2.12 -23.62 6.45
CA PHE A 56 1.30 -24.21 7.50
C PHE A 56 -0.12 -24.53 7.01
N PRO A 57 -0.61 -25.77 7.17
CA PRO A 57 -1.94 -26.18 6.68
C PRO A 57 -3.10 -25.30 7.17
N LYS A 58 -3.00 -24.76 8.41
CA LYS A 58 -4.05 -23.92 9.02
C LYS A 58 -4.15 -22.53 8.41
N THR A 59 -3.06 -21.97 7.91
CA THR A 59 -2.98 -20.60 7.39
C THR A 59 -2.83 -20.55 5.87
N ARG A 60 -2.72 -21.69 5.21
CA ARG A 60 -2.48 -21.80 3.76
C ARG A 60 -3.51 -21.04 2.91
N ARG A 61 -4.80 -21.09 3.29
CA ARG A 61 -5.84 -20.32 2.59
C ARG A 61 -5.65 -18.81 2.73
N THR A 62 -5.21 -18.37 3.88
CA THR A 62 -4.87 -16.96 4.12
C THR A 62 -3.71 -16.53 3.21
N GLY A 63 -2.62 -17.30 3.16
CA GLY A 63 -1.49 -17.03 2.26
C GLY A 63 -1.90 -17.00 0.79
N LEU A 64 -2.74 -17.94 0.32
CA LEU A 64 -3.28 -17.91 -1.04
C LEU A 64 -4.15 -16.67 -1.29
N GLY A 65 -5.00 -16.30 -0.34
CA GLY A 65 -5.84 -15.11 -0.45
C GLY A 65 -5.01 -13.85 -0.61
N MET A 66 -3.91 -13.71 0.15
CA MET A 66 -2.98 -12.61 0.00
C MET A 66 -2.32 -12.59 -1.38
N TRP A 67 -1.85 -13.75 -1.88
CA TRP A 67 -1.25 -13.84 -3.21
C TRP A 67 -2.23 -13.44 -4.32
N PHE A 68 -3.50 -13.89 -4.27
CA PHE A 68 -4.51 -13.50 -5.25
C PHE A 68 -4.82 -12.00 -5.18
N ALA A 69 -4.96 -11.44 -3.98
CA ALA A 69 -5.19 -10.01 -3.80
C ALA A 69 -4.05 -9.19 -4.40
N MET A 70 -2.81 -9.50 -4.02
CA MET A 70 -1.62 -8.76 -4.48
C MET A 70 -1.40 -8.90 -6.00
N ALA A 71 -1.70 -10.06 -6.58
CA ALA A 71 -1.66 -10.23 -8.03
C ALA A 71 -2.69 -9.32 -8.74
N MET A 72 -3.91 -9.19 -8.19
CA MET A 72 -4.91 -8.25 -8.74
C MET A 72 -4.46 -6.80 -8.63
N GLY A 73 -3.95 -6.37 -7.47
CA GLY A 73 -3.44 -5.01 -7.29
C GLY A 73 -2.26 -4.69 -8.20
N LEU A 74 -1.34 -5.64 -8.35
CA LEU A 74 -0.22 -5.49 -9.29
C LEU A 74 -0.73 -5.27 -10.72
N VAL A 75 -1.63 -6.13 -11.20
CA VAL A 75 -2.13 -6.04 -12.58
C VAL A 75 -3.01 -4.81 -12.77
N VAL A 76 -4.04 -4.66 -11.95
CA VAL A 76 -5.04 -3.59 -12.16
C VAL A 76 -4.46 -2.22 -11.84
N CYS A 77 -3.80 -2.09 -10.70
CA CYS A 77 -3.38 -0.78 -10.21
C CYS A 77 -2.00 -0.36 -10.72
N ASN A 78 -0.99 -1.25 -10.67
CA ASN A 78 0.36 -0.85 -11.05
C ASN A 78 0.61 -0.97 -12.56
N ILE A 79 0.12 -2.03 -13.22
CA ILE A 79 0.40 -2.25 -14.65
C ILE A 79 -0.60 -1.48 -15.53
N ILE A 80 -1.89 -1.45 -15.17
CA ILE A 80 -2.94 -0.85 -16.02
C ILE A 80 -3.23 0.60 -15.61
N MET A 81 -3.67 0.82 -14.37
CA MET A 81 -4.16 2.15 -13.97
C MET A 81 -3.05 3.20 -13.88
N LYS A 82 -1.89 2.85 -13.35
CA LYS A 82 -0.80 3.79 -13.13
C LYS A 82 -0.36 4.48 -14.44
N PRO A 83 -0.01 3.77 -15.51
CA PRO A 83 0.32 4.41 -16.78
C PRO A 83 -0.92 5.02 -17.48
N ALA A 84 -2.12 4.46 -17.33
CA ALA A 84 -3.33 4.98 -17.95
C ALA A 84 -3.76 6.33 -17.36
N VAL A 85 -3.54 6.56 -16.06
CA VAL A 85 -3.84 7.84 -15.41
C VAL A 85 -2.72 8.85 -15.60
N GLY A 86 -1.46 8.43 -15.45
CA GLY A 86 -0.28 9.26 -15.68
C GLY A 86 -0.15 10.45 -14.71
N ARG A 87 -0.67 10.34 -13.45
CA ARG A 87 -0.65 11.45 -12.49
C ARG A 87 0.78 11.76 -12.04
N MET A 88 1.22 12.99 -12.17
CA MET A 88 2.49 13.47 -11.60
C MET A 88 2.49 13.32 -10.08
N ARG A 89 3.67 13.16 -9.50
CA ARG A 89 3.81 13.14 -8.05
C ARG A 89 3.69 14.54 -7.46
N PRO A 90 3.34 14.66 -6.16
CA PRO A 90 3.12 15.97 -5.54
C PRO A 90 4.28 16.95 -5.71
N TYR A 91 5.51 16.49 -5.53
CA TYR A 91 6.71 17.34 -5.70
C TYR A 91 6.94 17.72 -7.17
N ASP A 92 6.76 16.77 -8.13
CA ASP A 92 6.91 17.07 -9.55
C ASP A 92 5.87 18.08 -10.04
N PHE A 93 4.62 17.89 -9.63
CA PHE A 93 3.53 18.82 -9.96
C PHE A 93 3.80 20.22 -9.44
N GLN A 94 4.27 20.36 -8.20
CA GLN A 94 4.58 21.68 -7.64
C GLN A 94 5.76 22.35 -8.35
N ILE A 95 6.78 21.58 -8.72
CA ILE A 95 7.94 22.12 -9.44
C ILE A 95 7.58 22.49 -10.87
N GLN A 96 6.93 21.60 -11.61
CA GLN A 96 6.69 21.76 -13.05
C GLN A 96 5.51 22.67 -13.36
N GLU A 97 4.40 22.57 -12.61
CA GLU A 97 3.17 23.29 -12.89
C GLU A 97 3.01 24.57 -12.05
N LEU A 98 3.57 24.60 -10.83
CA LEU A 98 3.44 25.75 -9.93
C LEU A 98 4.73 26.57 -9.79
N GLY A 99 5.82 26.16 -10.45
CA GLY A 99 7.10 26.90 -10.48
C GLY A 99 7.81 26.95 -9.13
N LYS A 100 7.50 26.04 -8.19
CA LYS A 100 8.13 25.98 -6.88
C LYS A 100 9.51 25.29 -6.95
N THR A 101 10.34 25.57 -5.95
CA THR A 101 11.62 24.89 -5.73
C THR A 101 11.48 23.83 -4.63
N TRP A 102 12.46 22.94 -4.50
CA TRP A 102 12.51 21.96 -3.42
C TRP A 102 12.42 22.60 -2.03
N ASN A 103 13.05 23.76 -1.84
CA ASN A 103 13.01 24.50 -0.57
C ASN A 103 11.63 25.11 -0.25
N ASP A 104 10.81 25.35 -1.28
CA ASP A 104 9.44 25.84 -1.10
C ASP A 104 8.46 24.72 -0.72
N ILE A 105 8.82 23.46 -1.04
CA ILE A 105 7.95 22.29 -0.87
C ILE A 105 8.29 21.53 0.41
N LEU A 106 9.58 21.33 0.69
CA LEU A 106 10.08 20.46 1.76
C LEU A 106 11.01 21.22 2.70
N LEU A 107 10.78 21.05 3.99
CA LEU A 107 11.73 21.48 4.99
C LEU A 107 13.04 20.68 4.82
N GLY A 108 14.13 21.37 4.49
CA GLY A 108 15.42 20.73 4.16
C GLY A 108 15.68 20.49 2.67
N GLY A 109 14.75 20.91 1.79
CA GLY A 109 14.97 21.04 0.34
C GLY A 109 15.19 19.72 -0.42
N LYS A 110 14.82 18.57 0.15
CA LYS A 110 14.97 17.24 -0.47
C LYS A 110 13.99 16.23 0.11
N LEU A 111 13.67 15.19 -0.67
CA LEU A 111 12.95 14.02 -0.16
C LEU A 111 13.80 13.24 0.84
N LEU A 112 13.12 12.62 1.82
CA LEU A 112 13.74 11.73 2.80
C LEU A 112 13.93 10.29 2.27
N VAL A 113 13.47 10.01 1.06
CA VAL A 113 13.60 8.74 0.36
C VAL A 113 14.07 8.96 -1.06
N GLU A 114 14.54 7.91 -1.72
CA GLU A 114 14.87 7.96 -3.13
C GLU A 114 13.66 8.43 -3.96
N THR A 115 13.91 9.31 -4.92
CA THR A 115 12.86 9.87 -5.79
C THR A 115 12.25 8.76 -6.65
N PRO A 116 10.95 8.45 -6.47
CA PRO A 116 10.32 7.46 -7.32
C PRO A 116 10.19 7.94 -8.77
N HIS A 117 10.44 7.05 -9.74
CA HIS A 117 10.44 7.37 -11.17
C HIS A 117 9.11 7.04 -11.89
N ASP A 118 8.12 6.54 -11.15
CA ASP A 118 6.81 6.15 -11.68
C ASP A 118 5.72 7.16 -11.29
N PHE A 119 4.53 7.00 -11.90
CA PHE A 119 3.38 7.86 -11.64
C PHE A 119 2.83 7.74 -10.21
N SER A 120 2.13 8.79 -9.75
CA SER A 120 1.62 8.87 -8.39
C SER A 120 0.38 7.99 -8.15
N PHE A 121 -0.59 7.99 -9.05
CA PHE A 121 -1.89 7.33 -8.85
C PHE A 121 -1.95 5.95 -9.51
N PRO A 122 -2.42 4.93 -8.80
CA PRO A 122 -2.66 4.86 -7.36
C PRO A 122 -1.38 4.51 -6.56
N SER A 123 -1.45 4.57 -5.22
CA SER A 123 -0.33 4.26 -4.33
C SER A 123 -0.11 2.75 -4.18
N GLY A 124 0.95 2.21 -4.80
CA GLY A 124 1.27 0.79 -4.74
C GLY A 124 1.56 0.26 -3.32
N HIS A 125 2.25 1.05 -2.49
CA HIS A 125 2.50 0.72 -1.08
C HIS A 125 1.21 0.55 -0.29
N THR A 126 0.28 1.49 -0.48
CA THR A 126 -1.02 1.47 0.22
C THR A 126 -1.87 0.29 -0.25
N ILE A 127 -1.95 0.05 -1.58
CA ILE A 127 -2.71 -1.08 -2.12
C ILE A 127 -2.21 -2.39 -1.54
N ALA A 128 -0.93 -2.72 -1.70
CA ALA A 128 -0.36 -3.98 -1.23
C ALA A 128 -0.57 -4.19 0.28
N SER A 129 -0.46 -3.11 1.06
CA SER A 129 -0.66 -3.17 2.51
C SER A 129 -2.12 -3.45 2.88
N PHE A 130 -3.08 -2.78 2.22
CA PHE A 130 -4.50 -2.99 2.50
C PHE A 130 -5.05 -4.30 1.93
N GLU A 131 -4.51 -4.81 0.84
CA GLU A 131 -4.76 -6.17 0.35
C GLU A 131 -4.38 -7.22 1.39
N ALA A 132 -3.14 -7.14 1.87
CA ALA A 132 -2.60 -8.09 2.82
C ALA A 132 -3.33 -8.04 4.17
N CYS A 133 -3.46 -6.84 4.76
CA CYS A 133 -4.09 -6.71 6.08
C CYS A 133 -5.57 -7.08 6.07
N SER A 134 -6.30 -6.85 4.97
CA SER A 134 -7.69 -7.26 4.83
C SER A 134 -7.86 -8.77 4.86
N VAL A 135 -7.03 -9.50 4.10
CA VAL A 135 -7.04 -10.98 4.12
C VAL A 135 -6.66 -11.50 5.50
N LEU A 136 -5.63 -10.93 6.12
CA LEU A 136 -5.20 -11.31 7.47
C LEU A 136 -6.30 -11.08 8.49
N LEU A 137 -6.96 -9.93 8.46
CA LEU A 137 -8.02 -9.56 9.42
C LEU A 137 -9.25 -10.45 9.29
N ILE A 138 -9.66 -10.80 8.06
CA ILE A 138 -10.78 -11.70 7.81
C ILE A 138 -10.52 -13.09 8.43
N ASN A 139 -9.27 -13.59 8.33
CA ASN A 139 -8.94 -14.95 8.76
C ASN A 139 -8.43 -15.03 10.21
N SER A 140 -7.85 -13.96 10.76
CA SER A 140 -7.27 -13.95 12.11
C SER A 140 -7.15 -12.54 12.65
N LYS A 141 -7.88 -12.22 13.71
CA LYS A 141 -7.76 -10.92 14.38
C LYS A 141 -6.35 -10.70 14.97
N LEU A 142 -5.71 -11.78 15.45
CA LEU A 142 -4.36 -11.70 16.04
C LEU A 142 -3.30 -11.23 15.03
N MET A 143 -3.38 -11.69 13.77
CA MET A 143 -2.48 -11.26 12.70
C MET A 143 -2.98 -9.98 12.01
N GLY A 144 -4.29 -9.85 11.87
CA GLY A 144 -4.92 -8.77 11.11
C GLY A 144 -4.83 -7.41 11.80
N ILE A 145 -5.05 -7.34 13.12
CA ILE A 145 -5.01 -6.05 13.82
C ILE A 145 -3.64 -5.37 13.72
N PRO A 146 -2.51 -6.03 14.02
CA PRO A 146 -1.19 -5.44 13.80
C PRO A 146 -0.91 -5.09 12.34
N ALA A 147 -1.39 -5.92 11.39
CA ALA A 147 -1.24 -5.67 9.97
C ALA A 147 -2.02 -4.42 9.52
N VAL A 148 -3.22 -4.19 10.03
CA VAL A 148 -4.01 -2.97 9.77
C VAL A 148 -3.29 -1.73 10.30
N ILE A 149 -2.75 -1.80 11.52
CA ILE A 149 -1.98 -0.68 12.10
C ILE A 149 -0.77 -0.36 11.21
N LEU A 150 -0.01 -1.39 10.80
CA LEU A 150 1.14 -1.21 9.91
C LEU A 150 0.70 -0.65 8.54
N ALA A 151 -0.41 -1.12 7.97
CA ALA A 151 -0.92 -0.62 6.70
C ALA A 151 -1.27 0.88 6.75
N PHE A 152 -1.90 1.34 7.85
CA PHE A 152 -2.16 2.77 8.06
C PHE A 152 -0.87 3.57 8.25
N LEU A 153 0.10 3.05 8.97
CA LEU A 153 1.40 3.70 9.13
C LEU A 153 2.14 3.82 7.79
N ILE A 154 2.13 2.77 6.97
CA ILE A 154 2.69 2.80 5.62
C ILE A 154 1.94 3.82 4.75
N ALA A 155 0.62 3.83 4.76
CA ALA A 155 -0.19 4.78 4.01
C ALA A 155 0.11 6.23 4.42
N PHE A 156 0.19 6.51 5.73
CA PHE A 156 0.55 7.82 6.26
C PHE A 156 1.98 8.22 5.87
N SER A 157 2.93 7.28 5.92
CA SER A 157 4.32 7.57 5.54
C SER A 157 4.44 8.08 4.09
N ARG A 158 3.57 7.63 3.17
CA ARG A 158 3.60 8.10 1.77
C ARG A 158 3.21 9.58 1.64
N MET A 159 2.29 10.05 2.47
CA MET A 159 1.91 11.46 2.54
C MET A 159 2.98 12.28 3.27
N TYR A 160 3.49 11.77 4.39
CA TYR A 160 4.56 12.39 5.15
C TYR A 160 5.84 12.61 4.31
N LEU A 161 6.20 11.62 3.51
CA LEU A 161 7.35 11.66 2.59
C LEU A 161 7.09 12.47 1.32
N TYR A 162 5.90 13.05 1.17
CA TYR A 162 5.48 13.89 0.05
C TYR A 162 5.51 13.20 -1.33
N VAL A 163 5.38 11.87 -1.37
CA VAL A 163 5.49 11.08 -2.60
C VAL A 163 4.14 10.63 -3.18
N HIS A 164 3.05 10.75 -2.42
CA HIS A 164 1.68 10.47 -2.84
C HIS A 164 0.70 11.50 -2.28
N TYR A 165 -0.36 11.75 -3.04
CA TYR A 165 -1.47 12.58 -2.60
C TYR A 165 -2.39 11.83 -1.64
N PRO A 166 -3.09 12.54 -0.72
CA PRO A 166 -4.17 11.95 0.07
C PRO A 166 -5.20 11.18 -0.76
N THR A 167 -5.62 11.72 -1.91
CA THR A 167 -6.58 11.04 -2.80
C THR A 167 -6.03 9.75 -3.40
N ASP A 168 -4.72 9.66 -3.71
CA ASP A 168 -4.07 8.42 -4.15
C ASP A 168 -4.15 7.35 -3.04
N VAL A 169 -3.88 7.77 -1.80
CA VAL A 169 -3.89 6.90 -0.62
C VAL A 169 -5.29 6.41 -0.29
N ILE A 170 -6.28 7.32 -0.30
CA ILE A 170 -7.69 6.98 -0.03
C ILE A 170 -8.23 5.99 -1.07
N PHE A 171 -8.02 6.25 -2.35
CA PHE A 171 -8.41 5.32 -3.41
C PHE A 171 -7.76 3.95 -3.20
N SER A 172 -6.45 3.93 -2.95
CA SER A 172 -5.67 2.70 -2.78
C SER A 172 -6.09 1.89 -1.57
N LEU A 173 -6.51 2.55 -0.49
CA LEU A 173 -7.07 1.91 0.69
C LEU A 173 -8.33 1.11 0.35
N PHE A 174 -9.31 1.75 -0.32
CA PHE A 174 -10.55 1.08 -0.69
C PHE A 174 -10.34 -0.01 -1.74
N ALA A 175 -9.50 0.24 -2.74
CA ALA A 175 -9.15 -0.76 -3.75
C ALA A 175 -8.44 -1.98 -3.11
N GLY A 176 -7.50 -1.74 -2.19
CA GLY A 176 -6.79 -2.80 -1.47
C GLY A 176 -7.73 -3.64 -0.60
N ILE A 177 -8.66 -3.03 0.12
CA ILE A 177 -9.70 -3.76 0.87
C ILE A 177 -10.55 -4.63 -0.07
N LEU A 178 -11.01 -4.06 -1.18
CA LEU A 178 -11.82 -4.80 -2.16
C LEU A 178 -11.07 -6.00 -2.73
N PHE A 179 -9.82 -5.82 -3.16
CA PHE A 179 -9.00 -6.91 -3.70
C PHE A 179 -8.66 -7.95 -2.63
N GLY A 180 -8.43 -7.52 -1.38
CA GLY A 180 -8.25 -8.42 -0.24
C GLY A 180 -9.47 -9.32 -0.01
N ILE A 181 -10.67 -8.75 -0.05
CA ILE A 181 -11.93 -9.53 0.06
C ILE A 181 -12.05 -10.51 -1.10
N ILE A 182 -11.85 -10.06 -2.35
CA ILE A 182 -11.96 -10.91 -3.54
C ILE A 182 -10.92 -12.03 -3.50
N GLY A 183 -9.65 -11.72 -3.20
CA GLY A 183 -8.58 -12.69 -3.10
C GLY A 183 -8.85 -13.75 -2.04
N ASN A 184 -9.38 -13.34 -0.88
CA ASN A 184 -9.81 -14.27 0.16
C ASN A 184 -10.96 -15.18 -0.32
N LEU A 185 -11.97 -14.64 -0.98
CA LEU A 185 -13.10 -15.41 -1.53
C LEU A 185 -12.64 -16.44 -2.56
N ILE A 186 -11.70 -16.08 -3.45
CA ILE A 186 -11.09 -17.00 -4.42
C ILE A 186 -10.37 -18.14 -3.68
N ALA A 187 -9.52 -17.81 -2.70
CA ALA A 187 -8.77 -18.80 -1.94
C ALA A 187 -9.65 -19.80 -1.17
N GLN A 188 -10.83 -19.35 -0.69
CA GLN A 188 -11.78 -20.24 -0.02
C GLN A 188 -12.40 -21.29 -0.95
N ARG A 189 -12.46 -21.03 -2.26
CA ARG A 189 -13.02 -21.95 -3.27
C ARG A 189 -12.03 -22.98 -3.81
N ILE A 190 -10.73 -22.79 -3.56
CA ILE A 190 -9.69 -23.71 -4.07
C ILE A 190 -9.70 -24.99 -3.24
N PRO A 191 -9.80 -26.19 -3.87
CA PRO A 191 -9.66 -27.46 -3.17
C PRO A 191 -8.20 -27.65 -2.73
N LEU A 192 -7.93 -27.56 -1.42
CA LEU A 192 -6.61 -27.83 -0.86
C LEU A 192 -6.53 -29.26 -0.35
N PRO A 193 -5.39 -29.96 -0.54
CA PRO A 193 -5.19 -31.30 -0.01
C PRO A 193 -5.31 -31.29 1.53
N LYS A 194 -6.12 -32.21 2.05
CA LYS A 194 -6.24 -32.43 3.49
C LYS A 194 -4.98 -33.14 3.97
N PHE A 195 -4.05 -32.44 4.56
CA PHE A 195 -2.91 -33.07 5.22
C PHE A 195 -3.34 -33.70 6.54
N GLY A 196 -3.16 -35.04 6.68
CA GLY A 196 -3.16 -35.74 7.96
C GLY A 196 -4.50 -36.29 8.44
N LYS A 197 -5.01 -37.37 7.81
CA LYS A 197 -5.41 -38.54 8.58
C LYS A 197 -4.37 -39.63 8.28
N LYS A 198 -3.39 -39.83 9.19
CA LYS A 198 -2.67 -41.10 9.23
C LYS A 198 -3.74 -42.21 9.29
N GLY A 199 -3.74 -43.08 8.31
CA GLY A 199 -4.59 -44.26 8.33
C GLY A 199 -4.39 -44.99 9.68
N LYS A 200 -5.48 -45.20 10.41
CA LYS A 200 -5.49 -46.25 11.43
C LYS A 200 -5.19 -47.55 10.69
N TYR A 201 -3.98 -48.05 10.83
CA TYR A 201 -3.71 -49.44 10.57
C TYR A 201 -4.65 -50.23 11.47
N GLN A 202 -5.72 -50.78 10.92
CA GLN A 202 -6.45 -51.87 11.53
C GLN A 202 -5.54 -53.11 11.41
N ARG A 203 -5.07 -53.57 12.54
CA ARG A 203 -4.56 -54.93 12.69
C ARG A 203 -5.73 -55.86 12.94
#